data_c93af32fe65de647eb1b207ec6cfa991
#
_entry.id   c93af32fe65de647eb1b207ec6cfa991
#
_cell.length_a   1.000
_cell.length_b   1.000
_cell.length_c   1.000
_cell.angle_alpha   90.00
_cell.angle_beta   90.00
_cell.angle_gamma   90.00
#
_symmetry.space_group_name_H-M   'P 1'
#
loop_
_entity.id
_entity.type
_entity.pdbx_description
1 polymer ?
#
loop_
_entity_poly.entity_id
_entity_poly.type
_entity_poly.pdbx_seq_one_letter_code
_entity_poly.pdbx_strand_id
1 'polypeptide(L)'
;MRVGGNPEAWRIPTPMDLKVNAKAAPLQVAGNWKIVAADGLANEQEHAERILKERVEQQHKDLKKGGQLTMTLALDETLADNEAYTLDVQQKGVVIKGKTAAGVFYGLMTFDQLLRGDASKVGCDAIPQLTLKDQPRTHVRELMVDPCRIFVPYEDLKAFVPEMARYKLNMLHLHLVDDQAWTIEIKKYPRLTAEASSRWGMDDMLMPIKGYYTQEQMRDF
;
A
#
# COMPACT_ATOMS: atom_id res chain seq x y z
N MET A 1 -18.05 -8.38 -18.53
CA MET A 1 -17.86 -7.15 -17.76
C MET A 1 -17.82 -7.51 -16.28
N ARG A 2 -16.66 -7.32 -15.63
CA ARG A 2 -16.48 -7.63 -14.21
C ARG A 2 -16.78 -6.36 -13.43
N VAL A 3 -18.00 -6.23 -12.92
CA VAL A 3 -18.34 -5.15 -11.98
C VAL A 3 -17.77 -5.56 -10.63
N GLY A 4 -16.98 -4.72 -10.00
CA GLY A 4 -16.48 -4.96 -8.65
C GLY A 4 -17.65 -5.33 -7.74
N GLY A 5 -17.48 -6.41 -6.95
CA GLY A 5 -18.46 -6.86 -5.97
C GLY A 5 -18.82 -5.75 -4.97
N ASN A 6 -19.65 -6.05 -3.97
CA ASN A 6 -20.10 -5.06 -2.99
C ASN A 6 -18.91 -4.20 -2.48
N PRO A 7 -18.88 -2.90 -2.79
CA PRO A 7 -17.77 -2.04 -2.41
C PRO A 7 -17.56 -1.93 -0.89
N GLU A 8 -18.51 -2.37 -0.08
CA GLU A 8 -18.43 -2.34 1.39
C GLU A 8 -17.69 -3.57 1.96
N ALA A 9 -17.61 -4.67 1.21
CA ALA A 9 -17.24 -5.97 1.77
C ALA A 9 -15.74 -6.27 1.85
N TRP A 10 -14.84 -5.49 1.20
CA TRP A 10 -13.45 -5.93 1.01
C TRP A 10 -12.39 -4.81 1.04
N ARG A 11 -12.71 -3.67 1.68
CA ARG A 11 -11.70 -2.65 1.97
C ARG A 11 -11.22 -2.76 3.40
N ILE A 12 -9.94 -2.86 3.57
CA ILE A 12 -9.30 -2.92 4.87
C ILE A 12 -8.22 -1.83 4.93
N PRO A 13 -8.33 -0.91 5.87
CA PRO A 13 -9.42 -0.70 6.83
C PRO A 13 -10.70 -0.20 6.16
N THR A 14 -11.85 -0.49 6.76
CA THR A 14 -13.15 0.01 6.31
C THR A 14 -13.23 1.52 6.44
N PRO A 15 -13.54 2.26 5.36
CA PRO A 15 -13.65 3.71 5.39
C PRO A 15 -14.73 4.20 6.37
N MET A 16 -14.55 5.42 6.90
CA MET A 16 -15.50 6.02 7.85
C MET A 16 -16.83 6.40 7.21
N ASP A 17 -16.81 6.92 5.98
CA ASP A 17 -18.02 7.29 5.22
C ASP A 17 -17.85 6.83 3.77
N LEU A 18 -18.83 6.08 3.28
CA LEU A 18 -18.87 5.57 1.92
C LEU A 18 -20.28 5.66 1.38
N LYS A 19 -20.44 6.35 0.24
CA LYS A 19 -21.70 6.45 -0.50
C LYS A 19 -21.51 5.91 -1.91
N VAL A 20 -22.27 4.88 -2.26
CA VAL A 20 -22.20 4.26 -3.57
C VAL A 20 -23.44 4.64 -4.37
N ASN A 21 -23.25 5.15 -5.59
CA ASN A 21 -24.32 5.40 -6.53
C ASN A 21 -24.46 4.23 -7.52
N ALA A 22 -25.14 3.18 -7.08
CA ALA A 22 -25.33 1.97 -7.89
C ALA A 22 -26.22 2.18 -9.14
N LYS A 23 -26.95 3.30 -9.22
CA LYS A 23 -27.81 3.63 -10.38
C LYS A 23 -27.06 4.36 -11.49
N ALA A 24 -25.92 4.96 -11.18
CA ALA A 24 -25.10 5.67 -12.16
C ALA A 24 -24.24 4.71 -12.98
N ALA A 25 -23.93 5.11 -14.23
CA ALA A 25 -23.01 4.34 -15.07
C ALA A 25 -21.62 4.26 -14.40
N PRO A 26 -21.02 3.06 -14.25
CA PRO A 26 -19.76 2.90 -13.58
C PRO A 26 -18.60 3.50 -14.37
N LEU A 27 -17.49 3.82 -13.68
CA LEU A 27 -16.21 4.12 -14.28
C LEU A 27 -15.68 2.86 -14.97
N GLN A 28 -15.44 2.91 -16.28
CA GLN A 28 -14.75 1.86 -17.02
C GLN A 28 -13.25 2.03 -16.81
N VAL A 29 -12.57 1.02 -16.23
CA VAL A 29 -11.17 1.13 -15.82
C VAL A 29 -10.22 1.18 -17.03
N ALA A 30 -10.55 0.44 -18.09
CA ALA A 30 -9.78 0.41 -19.33
C ALA A 30 -9.96 1.68 -20.13
N GLY A 31 -9.08 2.67 -19.94
CA GLY A 31 -9.11 3.96 -20.62
C GLY A 31 -7.75 4.60 -20.74
N ASN A 32 -7.67 5.74 -21.42
CA ASN A 32 -6.47 6.56 -21.47
C ASN A 32 -6.45 7.49 -20.27
N TRP A 33 -5.65 7.15 -19.27
CA TRP A 33 -5.55 7.94 -18.05
C TRP A 33 -4.61 9.13 -18.20
N LYS A 34 -5.08 10.28 -17.77
CA LYS A 34 -4.29 11.50 -17.55
C LYS A 34 -4.27 11.77 -16.04
N ILE A 35 -3.10 11.96 -15.47
CA ILE A 35 -2.94 12.38 -14.08
C ILE A 35 -2.71 13.89 -14.04
N VAL A 36 -3.40 14.56 -13.14
CA VAL A 36 -3.25 15.98 -12.83
C VAL A 36 -3.00 16.07 -11.32
N ALA A 37 -1.80 16.41 -10.93
CA ALA A 37 -1.41 16.54 -9.53
C ALA A 37 -1.15 18.02 -9.18
N ALA A 38 -1.54 18.43 -7.99
CA ALA A 38 -1.19 19.74 -7.44
C ALA A 38 0.30 19.80 -7.10
N ASP A 39 0.83 21.01 -6.99
CA ASP A 39 2.22 21.25 -6.55
C ASP A 39 2.48 20.55 -5.21
N GLY A 40 3.68 19.97 -5.08
CA GLY A 40 4.10 19.22 -3.88
C GLY A 40 3.63 17.76 -3.83
N LEU A 41 2.93 17.23 -4.84
CA LEU A 41 2.45 15.84 -4.92
C LEU A 41 3.20 15.00 -5.97
N ALA A 42 4.47 15.26 -6.22
CA ALA A 42 5.25 14.55 -7.23
C ALA A 42 5.39 13.05 -6.91
N ASN A 43 5.62 12.69 -5.65
CA ASN A 43 5.71 11.29 -5.22
C ASN A 43 4.37 10.57 -5.37
N GLU A 44 3.27 11.22 -4.99
CA GLU A 44 1.92 10.67 -5.12
C GLU A 44 1.53 10.50 -6.60
N GLN A 45 1.98 11.40 -7.47
CA GLN A 45 1.82 11.25 -8.91
C GLN A 45 2.55 10.01 -9.43
N GLU A 46 3.80 9.79 -9.04
CA GLU A 46 4.57 8.60 -9.41
C GLU A 46 3.89 7.31 -8.90
N HIS A 47 3.38 7.31 -7.68
CA HIS A 47 2.59 6.20 -7.15
C HIS A 47 1.31 5.94 -7.96
N ALA A 48 0.61 6.99 -8.35
CA ALA A 48 -0.58 6.89 -9.19
C ALA A 48 -0.26 6.29 -10.58
N GLU A 49 0.83 6.73 -11.22
CA GLU A 49 1.33 6.19 -12.49
C GLU A 49 1.65 4.70 -12.37
N ARG A 50 2.33 4.29 -11.30
CA ARG A 50 2.63 2.89 -11.02
C ARG A 50 1.37 2.05 -10.83
N ILE A 51 0.41 2.52 -10.03
CA ILE A 51 -0.87 1.82 -9.81
C ILE A 51 -1.61 1.64 -11.15
N LEU A 52 -1.73 2.69 -11.95
CA LEU A 52 -2.41 2.60 -13.25
C LEU A 52 -1.70 1.65 -14.20
N LYS A 53 -0.37 1.68 -14.26
CA LYS A 53 0.42 0.77 -15.08
C LYS A 53 0.22 -0.69 -14.66
N GLU A 54 0.33 -0.99 -13.37
CA GLU A 54 0.23 -2.35 -12.85
C GLU A 54 -1.20 -2.90 -12.89
N ARG A 55 -2.22 -2.08 -12.56
CA ARG A 55 -3.61 -2.54 -12.42
C ARG A 55 -4.44 -2.37 -13.68
N VAL A 56 -4.14 -1.38 -14.49
CA VAL A 56 -4.93 -1.09 -15.70
C VAL A 56 -4.23 -1.62 -16.95
N GLU A 57 -3.02 -1.16 -17.22
CA GLU A 57 -2.33 -1.50 -18.47
C GLU A 57 -1.93 -2.98 -18.54
N GLN A 58 -1.44 -3.55 -17.44
CA GLN A 58 -0.99 -4.95 -17.43
C GLN A 58 -2.16 -5.94 -17.33
N GLN A 59 -3.22 -5.61 -16.58
CA GLN A 59 -4.35 -6.52 -16.38
C GLN A 59 -5.40 -6.43 -17.49
N HIS A 60 -5.45 -5.30 -18.22
CA HIS A 60 -6.46 -5.03 -19.24
C HIS A 60 -5.85 -4.87 -20.65
N LYS A 61 -4.74 -5.53 -20.92
CA LYS A 61 -4.05 -5.46 -22.24
C LYS A 61 -4.95 -5.75 -23.43
N ASP A 62 -5.92 -6.64 -23.25
CA ASP A 62 -6.83 -7.10 -24.29
C ASP A 62 -8.14 -6.30 -24.38
N LEU A 63 -8.38 -5.40 -23.44
CA LEU A 63 -9.56 -4.53 -23.49
C LEU A 63 -9.31 -3.37 -24.46
N LYS A 64 -10.29 -3.09 -25.31
CA LYS A 64 -10.27 -1.88 -26.15
C LYS A 64 -10.12 -0.67 -25.22
N LYS A 65 -9.10 0.14 -25.49
CA LYS A 65 -8.90 1.39 -24.75
C LYS A 65 -10.18 2.22 -24.82
N GLY A 66 -10.74 2.52 -23.65
CA GLY A 66 -11.89 3.39 -23.49
C GLY A 66 -11.56 4.86 -23.79
N GLY A 67 -12.46 5.75 -23.44
CA GLY A 67 -12.26 7.21 -23.57
C GLY A 67 -11.16 7.75 -22.66
N GLN A 68 -10.98 9.08 -22.74
CA GLN A 68 -10.08 9.81 -21.85
C GLN A 68 -10.62 9.77 -20.41
N LEU A 69 -9.80 9.36 -19.47
CA LEU A 69 -10.06 9.38 -18.03
C LEU A 69 -9.08 10.34 -17.35
N THR A 70 -9.52 10.97 -16.27
CA THR A 70 -8.65 11.89 -15.51
C THR A 70 -8.59 11.44 -14.06
N MET A 71 -7.37 11.35 -13.52
CA MET A 71 -7.13 11.27 -12.08
C MET A 71 -6.59 12.61 -11.60
N THR A 72 -7.30 13.23 -10.67
CA THR A 72 -6.90 14.49 -10.05
C THR A 72 -6.44 14.23 -8.63
N LEU A 73 -5.20 14.65 -8.31
CA LEU A 73 -4.61 14.62 -6.98
C LEU A 73 -4.51 16.06 -6.47
N ALA A 74 -5.13 16.35 -5.34
CA ALA A 74 -5.17 17.72 -4.80
C ALA A 74 -5.02 17.74 -3.28
N LEU A 75 -4.70 18.90 -2.74
CA LEU A 75 -4.71 19.16 -1.31
C LEU A 75 -6.03 19.83 -0.91
N ASP A 76 -6.50 19.52 0.30
CA ASP A 76 -7.70 20.11 0.92
C ASP A 76 -7.42 20.33 2.41
N GLU A 77 -7.00 21.53 2.76
CA GLU A 77 -6.64 21.92 4.12
C GLU A 77 -7.84 21.91 5.09
N THR A 78 -9.07 21.83 4.59
CA THR A 78 -10.28 21.80 5.40
C THR A 78 -10.53 20.44 6.06
N LEU A 79 -9.82 19.40 5.64
CA LEU A 79 -9.90 18.08 6.25
C LEU A 79 -9.32 18.09 7.67
N ALA A 80 -9.92 17.30 8.55
CA ALA A 80 -9.65 17.40 10.00
C ALA A 80 -8.27 16.86 10.38
N ASP A 81 -7.82 15.76 9.79
CA ASP A 81 -6.59 15.04 10.13
C ASP A 81 -5.57 15.13 9.01
N ASN A 82 -4.26 15.13 9.31
CA ASN A 82 -3.20 15.21 8.31
C ASN A 82 -3.21 14.03 7.33
N GLU A 83 -3.69 12.88 7.75
CA GLU A 83 -3.81 11.69 6.92
C GLU A 83 -5.25 11.51 6.36
N ALA A 84 -6.16 12.47 6.64
CA ALA A 84 -7.51 12.44 6.09
C ALA A 84 -7.53 12.64 4.58
N TYR A 85 -8.47 11.98 3.92
CA TYR A 85 -8.66 12.11 2.49
C TYR A 85 -10.12 11.93 2.08
N THR A 86 -10.44 12.41 0.88
CA THR A 86 -11.66 12.11 0.15
C THR A 86 -11.30 11.45 -1.17
N LEU A 87 -12.13 10.53 -1.61
CA LEU A 87 -12.03 9.88 -2.93
C LEU A 87 -13.39 9.92 -3.59
N ASP A 88 -13.45 10.50 -4.78
CA ASP A 88 -14.66 10.62 -5.60
C ASP A 88 -14.44 9.91 -6.93
N VAL A 89 -15.18 8.83 -7.17
CA VAL A 89 -15.14 8.06 -8.42
C VAL A 89 -16.35 8.44 -9.25
N GLN A 90 -16.08 9.03 -10.42
CA GLN A 90 -17.06 9.44 -11.40
C GLN A 90 -16.88 8.67 -12.71
N GLN A 91 -17.85 8.73 -13.61
CA GLN A 91 -17.79 8.00 -14.89
C GLN A 91 -16.54 8.32 -15.73
N LYS A 92 -16.00 9.54 -15.63
CA LYS A 92 -14.86 10.02 -16.45
C LYS A 92 -13.55 10.14 -15.70
N GLY A 93 -13.48 9.66 -14.47
CA GLY A 93 -12.25 9.73 -13.70
C GLY A 93 -12.43 9.69 -12.20
N VAL A 94 -11.36 10.04 -11.50
CA VAL A 94 -11.26 9.97 -10.04
C VAL A 94 -10.64 11.26 -9.51
N VAL A 95 -11.19 11.77 -8.42
CA VAL A 95 -10.60 12.88 -7.67
C VAL A 95 -10.21 12.39 -6.29
N ILE A 96 -8.95 12.56 -5.92
CA ILE A 96 -8.40 12.24 -4.61
C ILE A 96 -7.91 13.54 -3.99
N LYS A 97 -8.42 13.87 -2.82
CA LYS A 97 -7.96 15.03 -2.05
C LYS A 97 -7.51 14.57 -0.67
N GLY A 98 -6.34 14.99 -0.26
CA GLY A 98 -5.82 14.77 1.10
C GLY A 98 -5.54 16.08 1.81
N LYS A 99 -5.55 16.11 3.13
CA LYS A 99 -5.08 17.30 3.86
C LYS A 99 -3.59 17.54 3.61
N THR A 100 -2.83 16.47 3.54
CA THR A 100 -1.41 16.46 3.19
C THR A 100 -1.14 15.42 2.11
N ALA A 101 0.09 15.34 1.63
CA ALA A 101 0.56 14.30 0.72
C ALA A 101 0.27 12.88 1.27
N ALA A 102 0.44 12.66 2.59
CA ALA A 102 0.10 11.37 3.21
C ALA A 102 -1.39 11.02 3.06
N GLY A 103 -2.30 11.99 3.21
CA GLY A 103 -3.72 11.77 2.97
C GLY A 103 -3.99 11.37 1.50
N VAL A 104 -3.37 12.06 0.54
CA VAL A 104 -3.48 11.72 -0.90
C VAL A 104 -2.95 10.30 -1.14
N PHE A 105 -1.81 9.94 -0.55
CA PHE A 105 -1.25 8.60 -0.64
C PHE A 105 -2.23 7.52 -0.15
N TYR A 106 -2.87 7.71 1.01
CA TYR A 106 -3.86 6.75 1.50
C TYR A 106 -5.13 6.69 0.65
N GLY A 107 -5.50 7.81 0.02
CA GLY A 107 -6.54 7.83 -1.00
C GLY A 107 -6.17 6.96 -2.22
N LEU A 108 -4.91 7.03 -2.68
CA LEU A 108 -4.39 6.18 -3.74
C LEU A 108 -4.38 4.70 -3.35
N MET A 109 -4.02 4.36 -2.10
CA MET A 109 -4.08 2.98 -1.61
C MET A 109 -5.51 2.45 -1.61
N THR A 110 -6.48 3.27 -1.26
CA THR A 110 -7.91 2.91 -1.37
C THR A 110 -8.33 2.70 -2.83
N PHE A 111 -7.85 3.54 -3.73
CA PHE A 111 -8.11 3.37 -5.17
C PHE A 111 -7.45 2.11 -5.74
N ASP A 112 -6.21 1.77 -5.33
CA ASP A 112 -5.57 0.49 -5.68
C ASP A 112 -6.42 -0.71 -5.22
N GLN A 113 -6.97 -0.66 -4.00
CA GLN A 113 -7.88 -1.70 -3.51
C GLN A 113 -9.16 -1.80 -4.35
N LEU A 114 -9.72 -0.66 -4.82
CA LEU A 114 -10.88 -0.66 -5.71
C LEU A 114 -10.57 -1.33 -7.05
N LEU A 115 -9.39 -1.05 -7.62
CA LEU A 115 -8.93 -1.64 -8.88
C LEU A 115 -8.67 -3.14 -8.79
N ARG A 116 -8.25 -3.65 -7.63
CA ARG A 116 -8.02 -5.08 -7.41
C ARG A 116 -9.32 -5.88 -7.40
N GLY A 117 -10.42 -5.26 -7.01
CA GLY A 117 -11.70 -5.95 -6.89
C GLY A 117 -11.74 -6.96 -5.74
N ASP A 118 -12.67 -7.89 -5.81
CA ASP A 118 -12.77 -9.03 -4.87
C ASP A 118 -11.52 -9.92 -4.97
N ALA A 119 -10.97 -10.35 -3.83
CA ALA A 119 -9.79 -11.20 -3.73
C ALA A 119 -9.86 -12.50 -4.55
N SER A 120 -11.08 -12.94 -4.91
CA SER A 120 -11.32 -14.08 -5.79
C SER A 120 -11.21 -13.77 -7.29
N LYS A 121 -11.01 -12.50 -7.69
CA LYS A 121 -11.03 -12.05 -9.08
C LYS A 121 -9.77 -11.24 -9.42
N VAL A 122 -9.22 -11.49 -10.59
CA VAL A 122 -8.09 -10.76 -11.15
C VAL A 122 -8.57 -9.38 -11.64
N GLY A 123 -8.53 -8.36 -10.76
CA GLY A 123 -8.90 -7.00 -11.10
C GLY A 123 -10.41 -6.78 -11.39
N CYS A 124 -10.81 -5.52 -11.53
CA CYS A 124 -12.16 -5.16 -11.95
C CYS A 124 -12.14 -4.36 -13.25
N ASP A 125 -13.11 -4.60 -14.13
CA ASP A 125 -13.28 -3.87 -15.40
C ASP A 125 -13.98 -2.53 -15.20
N ALA A 126 -14.76 -2.41 -14.12
CA ALA A 126 -15.54 -1.22 -13.81
C ALA A 126 -15.70 -1.01 -12.31
N ILE A 127 -15.63 0.25 -11.88
CA ILE A 127 -15.84 0.69 -10.49
C ILE A 127 -17.15 1.46 -10.43
N PRO A 128 -18.08 1.14 -9.49
CA PRO A 128 -19.27 1.96 -9.28
C PRO A 128 -18.89 3.39 -8.95
N GLN A 129 -19.72 4.36 -9.37
CA GLN A 129 -19.54 5.72 -8.88
C GLN A 129 -19.75 5.74 -7.36
N LEU A 130 -18.83 6.38 -6.66
CA LEU A 130 -18.86 6.46 -5.20
C LEU A 130 -18.15 7.71 -4.71
N THR A 131 -18.54 8.16 -3.54
CA THR A 131 -17.79 9.12 -2.74
C THR A 131 -17.40 8.49 -1.42
N LEU A 132 -16.17 8.76 -1.00
CA LEU A 132 -15.60 8.22 0.22
C LEU A 132 -14.88 9.32 0.98
N LYS A 133 -15.06 9.34 2.30
CA LYS A 133 -14.28 10.16 3.22
C LYS A 133 -13.73 9.25 4.31
N ASP A 134 -12.42 9.40 4.58
CA ASP A 134 -11.74 8.56 5.55
C ASP A 134 -10.62 9.33 6.25
N GLN A 135 -10.29 8.89 7.44
CA GLN A 135 -9.14 9.35 8.22
C GLN A 135 -8.75 8.25 9.22
N PRO A 136 -7.51 8.26 9.75
CA PRO A 136 -7.10 7.25 10.70
C PRO A 136 -7.89 7.38 12.02
N ARG A 137 -8.21 6.25 12.62
CA ARG A 137 -8.76 6.18 13.99
C ARG A 137 -7.64 6.21 15.04
N THR A 138 -6.43 5.79 14.64
CA THR A 138 -5.22 5.77 15.45
C THR A 138 -4.04 6.28 14.60
N HIS A 139 -3.21 7.14 15.20
CA HIS A 139 -2.04 7.69 14.46
C HIS A 139 -0.90 6.70 14.33
N VAL A 140 -0.74 5.76 15.26
CA VAL A 140 0.24 4.68 15.18
C VAL A 140 -0.45 3.43 14.67
N ARG A 141 0.00 2.94 13.53
CA ARG A 141 -0.47 1.71 12.89
C ARG A 141 0.76 0.89 12.49
N GLU A 142 1.17 0.04 13.42
CA GLU A 142 2.46 -0.62 13.42
C GLU A 142 2.35 -2.09 12.97
N LEU A 143 3.36 -2.54 12.24
CA LEU A 143 3.70 -3.95 12.06
C LEU A 143 5.05 -4.19 12.72
N MET A 144 5.11 -5.13 13.65
CA MET A 144 6.38 -5.58 14.23
C MET A 144 6.84 -6.87 13.55
N VAL A 145 8.10 -6.89 13.12
CA VAL A 145 8.79 -8.07 12.60
C VAL A 145 9.96 -8.38 13.51
N ASP A 146 10.07 -9.65 13.92
CA ASP A 146 11.09 -10.11 14.86
C ASP A 146 12.09 -11.08 14.20
N PRO A 147 13.09 -10.55 13.48
CA PRO A 147 14.14 -11.39 12.89
C PRO A 147 15.12 -11.98 13.91
N CYS A 148 15.08 -11.54 15.18
CA CYS A 148 15.87 -12.16 16.23
C CYS A 148 15.40 -13.57 16.57
N ARG A 149 14.09 -13.80 16.59
CA ARG A 149 13.53 -15.12 16.89
C ARG A 149 13.42 -15.97 15.64
N ILE A 150 12.97 -15.38 14.52
CA ILE A 150 12.93 -16.05 13.22
C ILE A 150 13.47 -15.08 12.18
N PHE A 151 14.66 -15.39 11.63
CA PHE A 151 15.25 -14.52 10.63
C PHE A 151 14.38 -14.47 9.37
N VAL A 152 14.01 -13.26 8.97
CA VAL A 152 13.27 -12.98 7.75
C VAL A 152 14.28 -12.53 6.68
N PRO A 153 14.43 -13.23 5.54
CA PRO A 153 15.32 -12.79 4.47
C PRO A 153 15.02 -11.36 4.01
N TYR A 154 16.04 -10.65 3.58
CA TYR A 154 15.91 -9.22 3.22
C TYR A 154 14.84 -8.95 2.17
N GLU A 155 14.75 -9.79 1.13
CA GLU A 155 13.74 -9.63 0.08
C GLU A 155 12.31 -9.86 0.58
N ASP A 156 12.14 -10.81 1.51
CA ASP A 156 10.85 -11.05 2.16
C ASP A 156 10.47 -9.88 3.08
N LEU A 157 11.46 -9.31 3.80
CA LEU A 157 11.25 -8.12 4.62
C LEU A 157 10.78 -6.93 3.76
N LYS A 158 11.43 -6.70 2.61
CA LYS A 158 11.01 -5.64 1.66
C LYS A 158 9.58 -5.86 1.16
N ALA A 159 9.13 -7.09 1.01
CA ALA A 159 7.78 -7.40 0.55
C ALA A 159 6.68 -6.97 1.53
N PHE A 160 6.98 -6.77 2.82
CA PHE A 160 6.01 -6.25 3.79
C PHE A 160 5.66 -4.79 3.53
N VAL A 161 6.59 -3.96 3.03
CA VAL A 161 6.39 -2.50 2.88
C VAL A 161 5.21 -2.16 1.96
N PRO A 162 5.10 -2.70 0.73
CA PRO A 162 3.95 -2.42 -0.11
C PRO A 162 2.64 -2.98 0.47
N GLU A 163 2.67 -4.09 1.21
CA GLU A 163 1.48 -4.59 1.89
C GLU A 163 1.09 -3.67 3.05
N MET A 164 2.04 -3.21 3.87
CA MET A 164 1.79 -2.22 4.91
C MET A 164 1.15 -0.96 4.35
N ALA A 165 1.68 -0.43 3.25
CA ALA A 165 1.14 0.73 2.56
C ALA A 165 -0.32 0.49 2.13
N ARG A 166 -0.63 -0.67 1.56
CA ARG A 166 -1.98 -1.05 1.14
C ARG A 166 -2.97 -1.08 2.29
N TYR A 167 -2.55 -1.56 3.46
CA TYR A 167 -3.36 -1.58 4.68
C TYR A 167 -3.25 -0.30 5.51
N LYS A 168 -2.59 0.73 4.96
CA LYS A 168 -2.40 2.05 5.60
C LYS A 168 -1.65 1.98 6.94
N LEU A 169 -0.79 0.98 7.10
CA LEU A 169 0.17 0.95 8.20
C LEU A 169 1.27 1.99 7.93
N ASN A 170 1.73 2.68 8.98
CA ASN A 170 2.68 3.79 8.85
C ASN A 170 3.95 3.62 9.69
N MET A 171 4.09 2.51 10.39
CA MET A 171 5.27 2.21 11.21
C MET A 171 5.67 0.75 11.05
N LEU A 172 6.93 0.51 10.68
CA LEU A 172 7.54 -0.81 10.73
C LEU A 172 8.51 -0.86 11.91
N HIS A 173 8.22 -1.73 12.86
CA HIS A 173 9.08 -2.00 14.00
C HIS A 173 9.93 -3.25 13.72
N LEU A 174 11.23 -3.07 13.61
CA LEU A 174 12.18 -4.17 13.44
C LEU A 174 12.84 -4.49 14.78
N HIS A 175 12.57 -5.68 15.30
CA HIS A 175 13.20 -6.19 16.52
C HIS A 175 14.52 -6.89 16.15
N LEU A 176 15.56 -6.08 15.94
CA LEU A 176 16.82 -6.51 15.32
C LEU A 176 17.79 -7.19 16.28
N VAL A 177 17.65 -6.98 17.59
CA VAL A 177 18.58 -7.49 18.60
C VAL A 177 17.84 -7.92 19.87
N ASP A 178 18.19 -9.11 20.37
CA ASP A 178 17.70 -9.63 21.64
C ASP A 178 18.71 -10.69 22.14
N ASP A 179 18.43 -11.36 23.27
CA ASP A 179 19.25 -12.43 23.83
C ASP A 179 19.43 -13.63 22.86
N GLN A 180 18.44 -13.87 21.97
CA GLN A 180 18.51 -14.97 21.01
C GLN A 180 19.45 -14.70 19.85
N ALA A 181 19.48 -13.48 19.29
CA ALA A 181 20.34 -13.18 18.17
C ALA A 181 20.61 -11.67 17.97
N TRP A 182 21.70 -11.40 17.27
CA TRP A 182 22.06 -10.08 16.75
C TRP A 182 21.94 -10.09 15.23
N THR A 183 20.96 -9.38 14.67
CA THR A 183 20.61 -9.48 13.24
C THR A 183 20.87 -8.21 12.41
N ILE A 184 21.69 -7.29 12.92
CA ILE A 184 22.11 -6.09 12.17
C ILE A 184 23.64 -5.95 12.18
N GLU A 185 24.22 -5.67 11.01
CA GLU A 185 25.65 -5.48 10.87
C GLU A 185 26.13 -4.20 11.57
N ILE A 186 27.17 -4.35 12.40
CA ILE A 186 27.98 -3.23 12.90
C ILE A 186 29.42 -3.46 12.45
N LYS A 187 29.85 -2.73 11.41
CA LYS A 187 31.22 -2.92 10.82
C LYS A 187 32.35 -2.78 11.83
N LYS A 188 32.16 -1.94 12.87
CA LYS A 188 33.14 -1.79 13.98
C LYS A 188 33.23 -3.01 14.86
N TYR A 189 32.17 -3.83 14.92
CA TYR A 189 32.09 -5.01 15.79
C TYR A 189 31.66 -6.25 15.01
N PRO A 190 32.50 -6.76 14.08
CA PRO A 190 32.11 -7.82 13.14
C PRO A 190 31.78 -9.16 13.84
N ARG A 191 32.27 -9.37 15.03
CA ARG A 191 31.98 -10.58 15.83
C ARG A 191 30.48 -10.67 16.21
N LEU A 192 29.78 -9.56 16.32
CA LEU A 192 28.34 -9.56 16.62
C LEU A 192 27.53 -10.33 15.57
N THR A 193 27.86 -10.15 14.30
CA THR A 193 27.18 -10.89 13.22
C THR A 193 27.83 -12.23 12.90
N ALA A 194 29.16 -12.38 13.13
CA ALA A 194 29.86 -13.64 12.88
C ALA A 194 29.45 -14.74 13.86
N GLU A 195 29.26 -14.38 15.13
CA GLU A 195 29.01 -15.32 16.23
C GLU A 195 27.58 -15.31 16.72
N ALA A 196 26.99 -14.12 16.90
CA ALA A 196 25.68 -13.96 17.54
C ALA A 196 24.49 -13.87 16.53
N SER A 197 24.71 -13.98 15.22
CA SER A 197 23.61 -14.03 14.24
C SER A 197 23.05 -15.44 14.01
N SER A 198 23.59 -16.43 14.72
CA SER A 198 23.17 -17.83 14.59
C SER A 198 22.61 -18.34 15.92
N ARG A 199 21.52 -19.08 15.85
CA ARG A 199 20.90 -19.69 17.02
C ARG A 199 20.23 -21.00 16.68
N TRP A 200 19.94 -21.78 17.70
CA TRP A 200 19.06 -22.95 17.60
C TRP A 200 17.61 -22.52 17.66
N GLY A 201 16.76 -23.07 16.80
CA GLY A 201 15.32 -22.81 16.80
C GLY A 201 14.68 -23.17 18.15
N MET A 202 13.63 -22.45 18.53
CA MET A 202 13.02 -22.60 19.85
C MET A 202 12.32 -23.93 20.08
N ASP A 203 11.91 -24.67 19.08
CA ASP A 203 11.15 -25.94 19.21
C ASP A 203 11.87 -27.05 18.43
N ASP A 204 12.90 -27.69 19.01
CA ASP A 204 13.55 -28.90 18.47
C ASP A 204 13.77 -28.91 16.93
N MET A 205 13.63 -27.77 16.25
CA MET A 205 13.96 -27.63 14.85
C MET A 205 15.47 -27.76 14.70
N LEU A 206 15.90 -28.86 14.15
CA LEU A 206 17.27 -29.34 13.97
C LEU A 206 18.14 -28.41 13.08
N MET A 207 17.67 -27.22 12.71
CA MET A 207 18.45 -26.31 11.88
C MET A 207 18.74 -24.98 12.59
N PRO A 208 20.02 -24.56 12.64
CA PRO A 208 20.36 -23.24 13.14
C PRO A 208 19.79 -22.18 12.18
N ILE A 209 18.98 -21.29 12.74
CA ILE A 209 18.54 -20.10 12.02
C ILE A 209 19.71 -19.11 12.05
N LYS A 210 20.22 -18.74 10.88
CA LYS A 210 21.32 -17.80 10.73
C LYS A 210 20.96 -16.72 9.74
N GLY A 211 21.19 -15.46 10.13
CA GLY A 211 21.04 -14.34 9.21
C GLY A 211 21.19 -13.00 9.93
N TYR A 212 21.57 -12.02 9.16
CA TYR A 212 21.60 -10.62 9.57
C TYR A 212 21.44 -9.73 8.35
N TYR A 213 21.05 -8.48 8.56
CA TYR A 213 20.98 -7.46 7.54
C TYR A 213 22.28 -6.66 7.51
N THR A 214 22.82 -6.43 6.32
CA THR A 214 23.98 -5.56 6.13
C THR A 214 23.56 -4.10 6.23
N GLN A 215 24.53 -3.22 6.49
CA GLN A 215 24.28 -1.77 6.48
C GLN A 215 23.84 -1.27 5.11
N GLU A 216 24.30 -1.90 4.03
CA GLU A 216 23.87 -1.61 2.68
C GLU A 216 22.39 -1.95 2.47
N GLN A 217 21.96 -3.15 2.90
CA GLN A 217 20.56 -3.56 2.86
C GLN A 217 19.66 -2.63 3.68
N MET A 218 20.10 -2.25 4.89
CA MET A 218 19.32 -1.33 5.74
C MET A 218 19.28 0.11 5.22
N ARG A 219 20.20 0.48 4.35
CA ARG A 219 20.18 1.80 3.67
C ARG A 219 19.29 1.78 2.42
N ASP A 220 19.22 0.64 1.72
CA ASP A 220 18.35 0.42 0.57
C ASP A 220 16.88 0.26 0.99
N PHE A 221 16.65 -0.25 2.19
CA PHE A 221 15.33 -0.43 2.79
C PHE A 221 14.66 0.91 3.12
#